data_358f67d9114173b74d89c94448544f56
#
_entry.id   358f67d9114173b74d89c94448544f56
#
_cell.length_a   1.000
_cell.length_b   1.000
_cell.length_c   1.000
_cell.angle_alpha   90.00
_cell.angle_beta   90.00
_cell.angle_gamma   90.00
#
_symmetry.space_group_name_H-M   'P 1'
#
loop_
_entity.id
_entity.type
_entity.pdbx_description
1 polymer ?
#
loop_
_entity_poly.entity_id
_entity_poly.type
_entity_poly.pdbx_seq_one_letter_code
_entity_poly.pdbx_strand_id
1 'polypeptide(L)'
;NPVVDRITEIAVLRVEDGELVERWSSLVNPGIPIPGNIQSLVGITDEMVADAPAFAELAGPIRRLLADCIFVAHNARFDYGFIKNEFQRIGEGFDAPVLCTVKLSRALYPQHHKHGLHALIDRHGLTCSARHRAMGDTEALHQFAGIVSSTFERDVLDMAIVKAMKAPSRPAGLP
;
A
#
# COMPACT_ATOMS: atom_id res chain seq x y z
N ASN A 1 9.38 -4.33 -10.21
CA ASN A 1 9.90 -5.58 -9.62
C ASN A 1 10.63 -5.27 -8.32
N PRO A 2 10.08 -5.62 -7.12
CA PRO A 2 10.64 -5.22 -5.82
C PRO A 2 12.05 -5.78 -5.52
N VAL A 3 12.52 -6.75 -6.29
CA VAL A 3 13.88 -7.31 -6.14
C VAL A 3 14.96 -6.40 -6.74
N VAL A 4 14.65 -5.72 -7.84
CA VAL A 4 15.63 -4.90 -8.59
C VAL A 4 15.31 -3.41 -8.54
N ASP A 5 14.02 -3.05 -8.46
CA ASP A 5 13.59 -1.66 -8.39
C ASP A 5 13.56 -1.16 -6.94
N ARG A 6 13.48 0.14 -6.78
CA ARG A 6 13.57 0.83 -5.49
C ARG A 6 12.34 1.70 -5.24
N ILE A 7 12.10 2.00 -3.97
CA ILE A 7 11.06 2.94 -3.56
C ILE A 7 11.53 4.37 -3.83
N THR A 8 10.63 5.20 -4.36
CA THR A 8 10.86 6.64 -4.62
C THR A 8 9.98 7.54 -3.76
N GLU A 9 8.88 7.01 -3.24
CA GLU A 9 7.97 7.71 -2.33
C GLU A 9 7.27 6.70 -1.43
N ILE A 10 7.05 7.06 -0.18
CA ILE A 10 6.25 6.29 0.80
C ILE A 10 5.24 7.21 1.44
N ALA A 11 4.02 6.73 1.62
CA ALA A 11 3.01 7.37 2.45
C ALA A 11 2.35 6.33 3.36
N VAL A 12 2.10 6.73 4.59
CA VAL A 12 1.45 5.90 5.61
C VAL A 12 0.40 6.73 6.33
N LEU A 13 -0.79 6.16 6.44
CA LEU A 13 -1.83 6.59 7.37
C LEU A 13 -1.96 5.52 8.45
N ARG A 14 -1.65 5.86 9.70
CA ARG A 14 -1.83 4.97 10.84
C ARG A 14 -3.21 5.21 11.45
N VAL A 15 -4.00 4.15 11.53
CA VAL A 15 -5.36 4.16 12.08
C VAL A 15 -5.40 3.24 13.28
N GLU A 16 -5.92 3.72 14.41
CA GLU A 16 -6.11 2.96 15.64
C GLU A 16 -7.56 3.14 16.09
N ASP A 17 -8.24 2.05 16.39
CA ASP A 17 -9.66 2.04 16.80
C ASP A 17 -10.60 2.81 15.87
N GLY A 18 -10.27 2.82 14.57
CA GLY A 18 -11.04 3.54 13.55
C GLY A 18 -10.65 5.00 13.35
N GLU A 19 -9.78 5.55 14.20
CA GLU A 19 -9.34 6.95 14.15
C GLU A 19 -7.97 7.07 13.47
N LEU A 20 -7.81 8.09 12.62
CA LEU A 20 -6.53 8.44 12.00
C LEU A 20 -5.64 9.11 13.05
N VAL A 21 -4.61 8.40 13.52
CA VAL A 21 -3.70 8.89 14.57
C VAL A 21 -2.40 9.47 14.03
N GLU A 22 -1.96 9.05 12.85
CA GLU A 22 -0.76 9.59 12.23
C GLU A 22 -0.85 9.60 10.70
N ARG A 23 -0.36 10.69 10.10
CA ARG A 23 -0.23 10.90 8.66
C ARG A 23 1.21 11.23 8.33
N TRP A 24 1.87 10.40 7.55
CA TRP A 24 3.29 10.56 7.24
C TRP A 24 3.58 10.23 5.77
N SER A 25 4.47 10.99 5.15
CA SER A 25 4.99 10.68 3.83
C SER A 25 6.41 11.22 3.65
N SER A 26 7.17 10.60 2.77
CA SER A 26 8.49 11.05 2.36
C SER A 26 8.79 10.63 0.92
N LEU A 27 9.46 11.49 0.17
CA LEU A 27 10.26 11.06 -0.96
C LEU A 27 11.42 10.22 -0.44
N VAL A 28 11.89 9.31 -1.28
CA VAL A 28 13.01 8.41 -0.95
C VAL A 28 14.01 8.47 -2.09
N ASN A 29 15.28 8.72 -1.78
CA ASN A 29 16.34 8.58 -2.75
C ASN A 29 16.57 7.09 -3.04
N PRO A 30 16.27 6.61 -4.27
CA PRO A 30 16.41 5.20 -4.60
C PRO A 30 17.87 4.74 -4.76
N GLY A 31 18.82 5.67 -4.88
CA GLY A 31 20.23 5.39 -5.16
C GLY A 31 20.51 4.85 -6.57
N ILE A 32 19.48 4.78 -7.41
CA ILE A 32 19.55 4.37 -8.82
C ILE A 32 18.66 5.28 -9.66
N PRO A 33 18.93 5.46 -10.96
CA PRO A 33 18.06 6.26 -11.83
C PRO A 33 16.64 5.69 -11.91
N ILE A 34 15.65 6.58 -11.87
CA ILE A 34 14.25 6.21 -12.04
C ILE A 34 13.97 6.07 -13.54
N PRO A 35 13.43 4.92 -14.04
CA PRO A 35 13.10 4.78 -15.45
C PRO A 35 12.15 5.87 -15.93
N GLY A 36 12.39 6.44 -17.12
CA GLY A 36 11.63 7.60 -17.63
C GLY A 36 10.13 7.37 -17.74
N ASN A 37 9.69 6.16 -18.08
CA ASN A 37 8.28 5.79 -18.08
C ASN A 37 7.65 5.80 -16.66
N ILE A 38 8.44 5.49 -15.63
CA ILE A 38 8.00 5.56 -14.22
C ILE A 38 7.94 7.02 -13.78
N GLN A 39 8.97 7.83 -14.10
CA GLN A 39 8.94 9.28 -13.82
C GLN A 39 7.68 9.94 -14.42
N SER A 40 7.35 9.59 -15.67
CA SER A 40 6.13 10.10 -16.33
C SER A 40 4.84 9.63 -15.68
N LEU A 41 4.82 8.39 -15.13
CA LEU A 41 3.65 7.80 -14.50
C LEU A 41 3.36 8.42 -13.13
N VAL A 42 4.39 8.51 -12.27
CA VAL A 42 4.24 8.91 -10.86
C VAL A 42 4.52 10.41 -10.65
N GLY A 43 5.09 11.09 -11.64
CA GLY A 43 5.47 12.52 -11.55
C GLY A 43 6.62 12.78 -10.58
N ILE A 44 7.49 11.79 -10.33
CA ILE A 44 8.69 11.91 -9.50
C ILE A 44 9.91 11.76 -10.39
N THR A 45 10.77 12.79 -10.44
CA THR A 45 12.00 12.81 -11.24
C THR A 45 13.22 12.49 -10.39
N ASP A 46 14.35 12.16 -11.04
CA ASP A 46 15.63 11.94 -10.36
C ASP A 46 16.06 13.18 -9.57
N GLU A 47 15.81 14.40 -10.10
CA GLU A 47 16.11 15.65 -9.41
C GLU A 47 15.32 15.83 -8.12
N MET A 48 14.04 15.42 -8.11
CA MET A 48 13.18 15.53 -6.92
C MET A 48 13.64 14.64 -5.77
N VAL A 49 14.29 13.52 -6.06
CA VAL A 49 14.75 12.56 -5.04
C VAL A 49 16.25 12.67 -4.75
N ALA A 50 16.99 13.51 -5.46
CA ALA A 50 18.44 13.62 -5.31
C ALA A 50 18.87 13.93 -3.87
N ASP A 51 18.18 14.86 -3.21
CA ASP A 51 18.42 15.29 -1.84
C ASP A 51 17.45 14.65 -0.83
N ALA A 52 16.62 13.70 -1.27
CA ALA A 52 15.74 12.98 -0.37
C ALA A 52 16.52 11.95 0.46
N PRO A 53 16.03 11.60 1.68
CA PRO A 53 16.70 10.59 2.50
C PRO A 53 16.66 9.22 1.82
N ALA A 54 17.71 8.43 2.02
CA ALA A 54 17.72 7.03 1.61
C ALA A 54 16.78 6.21 2.51
N PHE A 55 16.34 5.03 2.03
CA PHE A 55 15.45 4.16 2.82
C PHE A 55 16.03 3.83 4.20
N ALA A 56 17.36 3.62 4.30
CA ALA A 56 18.03 3.31 5.57
C ALA A 56 17.81 4.39 6.65
N GLU A 57 17.72 5.67 6.25
CA GLU A 57 17.48 6.79 7.15
C GLU A 57 16.01 6.84 7.61
N LEU A 58 15.10 6.33 6.79
CA LEU A 58 13.66 6.28 7.06
C LEU A 58 13.21 4.97 7.74
N ALA A 59 14.06 3.96 7.80
CA ALA A 59 13.71 2.63 8.29
C ALA A 59 13.14 2.64 9.72
N GLY A 60 13.75 3.43 10.62
CA GLY A 60 13.27 3.58 12.00
C GLY A 60 11.84 4.15 12.08
N PRO A 61 11.58 5.33 11.52
CA PRO A 61 10.25 5.91 11.43
C PRO A 61 9.22 4.98 10.77
N ILE A 62 9.56 4.34 9.64
CA ILE A 62 8.66 3.41 8.93
C ILE A 62 8.34 2.21 9.81
N ARG A 63 9.34 1.61 10.48
CA ARG A 63 9.12 0.49 11.39
C ARG A 63 8.17 0.86 12.52
N ARG A 64 8.36 2.03 13.13
CA ARG A 64 7.47 2.54 14.18
C ARG A 64 6.03 2.71 13.70
N LEU A 65 5.85 3.29 12.52
CA LEU A 65 4.54 3.51 11.92
C LEU A 65 3.79 2.21 11.62
N LEU A 66 4.51 1.16 11.23
CA LEU A 66 3.97 -0.14 10.84
C LEU A 66 3.96 -1.17 11.98
N ALA A 67 4.49 -0.81 13.17
CA ALA A 67 4.58 -1.72 14.32
C ALA A 67 3.19 -2.11 14.82
N ASP A 68 3.00 -3.42 15.05
CA ASP A 68 1.76 -4.01 15.62
C ASP A 68 0.48 -3.68 14.85
N CYS A 69 0.62 -3.44 13.53
CA CYS A 69 -0.47 -3.10 12.64
C CYS A 69 -0.68 -4.16 11.56
N ILE A 70 -1.89 -4.19 11.00
CA ILE A 70 -2.15 -4.86 9.72
C ILE A 70 -1.66 -3.93 8.60
N PHE A 71 -0.78 -4.42 7.74
CA PHE A 71 -0.34 -3.72 6.54
C PHE A 71 -1.45 -3.75 5.48
N VAL A 72 -2.09 -2.61 5.25
CA VAL A 72 -3.19 -2.47 4.30
C VAL A 72 -2.70 -1.75 3.04
N ALA A 73 -2.86 -2.36 1.87
CA ALA A 73 -2.54 -1.72 0.59
C ALA A 73 -3.42 -2.24 -0.55
N HIS A 74 -3.43 -1.49 -1.66
CA HIS A 74 -4.14 -1.87 -2.87
C HIS A 74 -3.24 -2.69 -3.79
N ASN A 75 -3.57 -3.96 -4.05
CA ASN A 75 -2.64 -4.93 -4.62
C ASN A 75 -1.41 -5.14 -3.71
N ALA A 76 -1.67 -5.33 -2.44
CA ALA A 76 -0.72 -5.30 -1.33
C ALA A 76 0.56 -6.13 -1.52
N ARG A 77 0.54 -7.17 -2.38
CA ARG A 77 1.74 -7.93 -2.73
C ARG A 77 2.85 -7.06 -3.32
N PHE A 78 2.45 -6.02 -4.07
CA PHE A 78 3.39 -5.08 -4.69
C PHE A 78 4.08 -4.23 -3.60
N ASP A 79 3.30 -3.47 -2.84
CA ASP A 79 3.83 -2.54 -1.83
C ASP A 79 4.56 -3.26 -0.71
N TYR A 80 3.99 -4.35 -0.22
CA TYR A 80 4.60 -5.20 0.81
C TYR A 80 5.93 -5.80 0.33
N GLY A 81 5.99 -6.22 -0.94
CA GLY A 81 7.21 -6.72 -1.56
C GLY A 81 8.32 -5.67 -1.59
N PHE A 82 8.01 -4.42 -1.93
CA PHE A 82 8.98 -3.32 -1.91
C PHE A 82 9.49 -3.04 -0.49
N ILE A 83 8.60 -2.86 0.48
CA ILE A 83 8.98 -2.61 1.88
C ILE A 83 9.86 -3.74 2.41
N LYS A 84 9.47 -5.00 2.20
CA LYS A 84 10.24 -6.16 2.65
C LYS A 84 11.63 -6.20 2.04
N ASN A 85 11.77 -5.94 0.73
CA ASN A 85 13.06 -5.93 0.06
C ASN A 85 13.95 -4.75 0.49
N GLU A 86 13.37 -3.57 0.73
CA GLU A 86 14.15 -2.44 1.24
C GLU A 86 14.71 -2.70 2.66
N PHE A 87 13.90 -3.27 3.56
CA PHE A 87 14.41 -3.70 4.87
C PHE A 87 15.50 -4.78 4.73
N GLN A 88 15.33 -5.75 3.84
CA GLN A 88 16.34 -6.79 3.61
C GLN A 88 17.66 -6.22 3.10
N ARG A 89 17.65 -5.18 2.26
CA ARG A 89 18.85 -4.51 1.73
C ARG A 89 19.68 -3.84 2.82
N ILE A 90 19.05 -3.39 3.89
CA ILE A 90 19.74 -2.81 5.05
C ILE A 90 20.05 -3.86 6.13
N GLY A 91 19.90 -5.16 5.81
CA GLY A 91 20.20 -6.26 6.73
C GLY A 91 19.13 -6.50 7.79
N GLU A 92 17.93 -5.95 7.62
CA GLU A 92 16.83 -6.08 8.57
C GLU A 92 15.68 -6.94 8.00
N GLY A 93 14.97 -7.65 8.89
CA GLY A 93 13.73 -8.33 8.54
C GLY A 93 12.52 -7.41 8.69
N PHE A 94 11.49 -7.63 7.86
CA PHE A 94 10.18 -7.01 8.02
C PHE A 94 9.10 -8.06 7.78
N ASP A 95 8.17 -8.17 8.72
CA ASP A 95 7.00 -9.04 8.60
C ASP A 95 5.80 -8.39 9.28
N ALA A 96 4.64 -8.48 8.64
CA ALA A 96 3.38 -7.98 9.15
C ALA A 96 2.21 -8.76 8.55
N PRO A 97 1.07 -8.89 9.25
CA PRO A 97 -0.15 -9.37 8.63
C PRO A 97 -0.59 -8.41 7.52
N VAL A 98 -1.03 -8.94 6.37
CA VAL A 98 -1.30 -8.15 5.17
C VAL A 98 -2.76 -8.26 4.77
N LEU A 99 -3.41 -7.11 4.59
CA LEU A 99 -4.75 -6.98 4.02
C LEU A 99 -4.69 -6.35 2.62
N CYS A 100 -5.15 -7.08 1.61
CA CYS A 100 -5.22 -6.58 0.25
C CYS A 100 -6.62 -6.02 -0.06
N THR A 101 -6.74 -4.72 -0.30
CA THR A 101 -8.03 -4.08 -0.58
C THR A 101 -8.63 -4.46 -1.93
N VAL A 102 -7.84 -4.94 -2.91
CA VAL A 102 -8.37 -5.56 -4.14
C VAL A 102 -9.16 -6.82 -3.79
N LYS A 103 -8.61 -7.68 -2.93
CA LYS A 103 -9.29 -8.91 -2.49
C LYS A 103 -10.51 -8.58 -1.63
N LEU A 104 -10.40 -7.60 -0.74
CA LEU A 104 -11.52 -7.12 0.07
C LEU A 104 -12.65 -6.60 -0.81
N SER A 105 -12.35 -5.76 -1.80
CA SER A 105 -13.34 -5.25 -2.76
C SER A 105 -14.00 -6.38 -3.56
N ARG A 106 -13.25 -7.39 -3.98
CA ARG A 106 -13.82 -8.56 -4.68
C ARG A 106 -14.76 -9.38 -3.78
N ALA A 107 -14.44 -9.48 -2.50
CA ALA A 107 -15.26 -10.22 -1.56
C ALA A 107 -16.58 -9.49 -1.22
N LEU A 108 -16.53 -8.17 -1.06
CA LEU A 108 -17.67 -7.35 -0.66
C LEU A 108 -18.56 -6.91 -1.86
N TYR A 109 -17.98 -6.78 -3.04
CA TYR A 109 -18.66 -6.31 -4.26
C TYR A 109 -18.47 -7.27 -5.44
N PRO A 110 -18.86 -8.55 -5.30
CA PRO A 110 -18.63 -9.58 -6.33
C PRO A 110 -19.34 -9.32 -7.65
N GLN A 111 -20.38 -8.47 -7.66
CA GLN A 111 -21.12 -8.06 -8.84
C GLN A 111 -20.32 -7.16 -9.80
N HIS A 112 -19.20 -6.60 -9.35
CA HIS A 112 -18.35 -5.76 -10.18
C HIS A 112 -17.16 -6.56 -10.76
N HIS A 113 -16.76 -6.22 -11.98
CA HIS A 113 -15.62 -6.87 -12.65
C HIS A 113 -14.29 -6.16 -12.44
N LYS A 114 -14.33 -4.85 -12.14
CA LYS A 114 -13.13 -4.02 -11.96
C LYS A 114 -12.94 -3.67 -10.48
N HIS A 115 -11.75 -3.96 -9.95
CA HIS A 115 -11.40 -3.72 -8.56
C HIS A 115 -10.05 -3.01 -8.40
N GLY A 116 -9.49 -2.43 -9.47
CA GLY A 116 -8.33 -1.54 -9.38
C GLY A 116 -8.68 -0.25 -8.64
N LEU A 117 -7.68 0.46 -8.11
CA LEU A 117 -7.88 1.66 -7.31
C LEU A 117 -8.73 2.71 -8.03
N HIS A 118 -8.50 2.90 -9.32
CA HIS A 118 -9.30 3.78 -10.17
C HIS A 118 -10.80 3.43 -10.14
N ALA A 119 -11.12 2.13 -10.29
CA ALA A 119 -12.50 1.68 -10.24
C ALA A 119 -13.15 1.85 -8.86
N LEU A 120 -12.35 1.76 -7.78
CA LEU A 120 -12.84 2.06 -6.43
C LEU A 120 -13.12 3.56 -6.26
N ILE A 121 -12.19 4.40 -6.71
CA ILE A 121 -12.35 5.87 -6.68
C ILE A 121 -13.63 6.28 -7.39
N ASP A 122 -13.81 5.83 -8.62
CA ASP A 122 -15.00 6.18 -9.44
C ASP A 122 -16.29 5.64 -8.81
N ARG A 123 -16.29 4.38 -8.37
CA ARG A 123 -17.48 3.71 -7.82
C ARG A 123 -17.98 4.33 -6.54
N HIS A 124 -17.06 4.70 -5.66
CA HIS A 124 -17.37 5.16 -4.32
C HIS A 124 -17.25 6.68 -4.15
N GLY A 125 -16.93 7.40 -5.23
CA GLY A 125 -16.75 8.86 -5.18
C GLY A 125 -15.61 9.29 -4.26
N LEU A 126 -14.51 8.51 -4.23
CA LEU A 126 -13.39 8.79 -3.34
C LEU A 126 -12.60 10.01 -3.83
N THR A 127 -12.15 10.82 -2.89
CA THR A 127 -11.26 11.93 -3.19
C THR A 127 -9.83 11.42 -3.29
N CYS A 128 -9.15 11.76 -4.38
CA CYS A 128 -7.73 11.49 -4.59
C CYS A 128 -7.07 12.78 -5.07
N SER A 129 -6.30 13.43 -4.21
CA SER A 129 -5.70 14.74 -4.45
C SER A 129 -4.62 14.72 -5.54
N ALA A 130 -3.91 13.60 -5.66
CA ALA A 130 -2.88 13.39 -6.66
C ALA A 130 -2.76 11.88 -6.96
N ARG A 131 -3.22 11.50 -8.15
CA ARG A 131 -3.15 10.09 -8.61
C ARG A 131 -1.70 9.68 -8.85
N HIS A 132 -1.41 8.39 -8.54
CA HIS A 132 -0.07 7.82 -8.62
C HIS A 132 0.97 8.46 -7.67
N ARG A 133 0.53 9.33 -6.76
CA ARG A 133 1.31 9.80 -5.62
C ARG A 133 0.88 9.00 -4.38
N ALA A 134 1.88 8.57 -3.62
CA ALA A 134 1.65 7.62 -2.53
C ALA A 134 0.60 8.10 -1.52
N MET A 135 0.60 9.38 -1.14
CA MET A 135 -0.38 9.90 -0.18
C MET A 135 -1.80 9.95 -0.75
N GLY A 136 -1.98 10.40 -2.00
CA GLY A 136 -3.31 10.46 -2.62
C GLY A 136 -3.96 9.09 -2.72
N ASP A 137 -3.20 8.07 -3.13
CA ASP A 137 -3.67 6.69 -3.21
C ASP A 137 -3.98 6.11 -1.81
N THR A 138 -3.14 6.42 -0.81
CA THR A 138 -3.35 5.98 0.58
C THR A 138 -4.60 6.62 1.22
N GLU A 139 -4.84 7.92 0.96
CA GLU A 139 -6.06 8.62 1.41
C GLU A 139 -7.33 8.03 0.79
N ALA A 140 -7.29 7.67 -0.48
CA ALA A 140 -8.39 7.00 -1.14
C ALA A 140 -8.70 5.63 -0.49
N LEU A 141 -7.67 4.87 -0.11
CA LEU A 141 -7.85 3.60 0.60
C LEU A 141 -8.43 3.79 2.00
N HIS A 142 -8.02 4.83 2.72
CA HIS A 142 -8.58 5.16 4.03
C HIS A 142 -10.08 5.48 3.93
N GLN A 143 -10.47 6.29 2.95
CA GLN A 143 -11.89 6.56 2.67
C GLN A 143 -12.66 5.28 2.31
N PHE A 144 -12.08 4.40 1.47
CA PHE A 144 -12.70 3.11 1.14
C PHE A 144 -12.90 2.25 2.40
N ALA A 145 -11.92 2.19 3.30
CA ALA A 145 -12.06 1.48 4.58
C ALA A 145 -13.22 2.02 5.43
N GLY A 146 -13.38 3.34 5.51
CA GLY A 146 -14.51 3.98 6.19
C GLY A 146 -15.86 3.62 5.56
N ILE A 147 -15.94 3.61 4.22
CA ILE A 147 -17.17 3.25 3.51
C ILE A 147 -17.57 1.79 3.78
N VAL A 148 -16.63 0.84 3.65
CA VAL A 148 -16.98 -0.58 3.89
C VAL A 148 -17.34 -0.84 5.35
N SER A 149 -16.71 -0.16 6.30
CA SER A 149 -17.03 -0.26 7.73
C SER A 149 -18.43 0.29 8.07
N SER A 150 -18.92 1.28 7.33
CA SER A 150 -20.25 1.86 7.53
C SER A 150 -21.35 1.17 6.71
N THR A 151 -20.98 0.45 5.66
CA THR A 151 -21.94 -0.15 4.71
C THR A 151 -22.31 -1.60 5.06
N PHE A 152 -21.33 -2.36 5.57
CA PHE A 152 -21.51 -3.80 5.81
C PHE A 152 -21.64 -4.10 7.30
N GLU A 153 -22.52 -5.08 7.60
CA GLU A 153 -22.61 -5.65 8.95
C GLU A 153 -21.26 -6.25 9.37
N ARG A 154 -20.98 -6.18 10.67
CA ARG A 154 -19.70 -6.56 11.26
C ARG A 154 -19.26 -7.97 10.84
N ASP A 155 -20.14 -8.95 10.93
CA ASP A 155 -19.82 -10.33 10.61
C ASP A 155 -19.46 -10.54 9.13
N VAL A 156 -20.16 -9.82 8.22
CA VAL A 156 -19.88 -9.86 6.79
C VAL A 156 -18.52 -9.26 6.50
N LEU A 157 -18.21 -8.13 7.11
CA LEU A 157 -16.93 -7.45 6.96
C LEU A 157 -15.77 -8.29 7.51
N ASP A 158 -15.91 -8.86 8.70
CA ASP A 158 -14.89 -9.69 9.34
C ASP A 158 -14.57 -10.93 8.49
N MET A 159 -15.59 -11.60 7.93
CA MET A 159 -15.40 -12.73 6.99
C MET A 159 -14.67 -12.30 5.71
N ALA A 160 -15.01 -11.13 5.17
CA ALA A 160 -14.36 -10.60 3.96
C ALA A 160 -12.89 -10.22 4.24
N ILE A 161 -12.59 -9.63 5.40
CA ILE A 161 -11.24 -9.31 5.86
C ILE A 161 -10.40 -10.60 5.98
N VAL A 162 -10.89 -11.61 6.68
CA VAL A 162 -10.20 -12.91 6.83
C VAL A 162 -9.89 -13.52 5.46
N LYS A 163 -10.83 -13.47 4.53
CA LYS A 163 -10.63 -13.96 3.15
C LYS A 163 -9.58 -13.13 2.39
N ALA A 164 -9.58 -11.80 2.57
CA ALA A 164 -8.66 -10.89 1.91
C ALA A 164 -7.21 -10.97 2.46
N MET A 165 -7.05 -11.36 3.72
CA MET A 165 -5.75 -11.57 4.38
C MET A 165 -5.09 -12.90 4.01
N LYS A 166 -5.85 -13.91 3.54
CA LYS A 166 -5.27 -15.20 3.15
C LYS A 166 -4.30 -15.01 1.99
N ALA A 167 -3.07 -15.51 2.16
CA ALA A 167 -2.12 -15.63 1.05
C ALA A 167 -2.76 -16.45 -0.07
N PRO A 168 -2.52 -16.14 -1.35
CA PRO A 168 -2.92 -17.04 -2.43
C PRO A 168 -2.27 -18.39 -2.17
N SER A 169 -3.07 -19.47 -2.15
CA SER A 169 -2.54 -20.85 -2.13
C SER A 169 -1.53 -20.96 -3.26
N ARG A 170 -0.29 -21.35 -2.94
CA ARG A 170 0.71 -21.66 -3.96
C ARG A 170 0.11 -22.73 -4.87
N PRO A 171 0.10 -22.58 -6.21
CA PRO A 171 -0.27 -23.69 -7.06
C PRO A 171 0.62 -24.88 -6.71
N ALA A 172 0.03 -26.03 -6.42
CA ALA A 172 0.74 -27.26 -6.21
C ALA A 172 1.51 -27.55 -7.53
N GLY A 173 2.83 -27.56 -7.47
CA GLY A 173 3.68 -28.03 -8.55
C GLY A 173 4.43 -26.94 -9.35
N LEU A 174 5.40 -26.30 -8.71
CA LEU A 174 6.62 -25.82 -9.34
C LEU A 174 7.77 -26.14 -8.37
N PRO A 175 8.86 -26.77 -8.89
CA PRO A 175 10.02 -27.16 -8.08
C PRO A 175 10.74 -25.96 -7.49
#